data_834aac41504346b0107f65fc4308ef48
#
_entry.id   834aac41504346b0107f65fc4308ef48
#
_cell.length_a   1.000
_cell.length_b   1.000
_cell.length_c   1.000
_cell.angle_alpha   90.00
_cell.angle_beta   90.00
_cell.angle_gamma   90.00
#
_symmetry.space_group_name_H-M   'P 1'
#
loop_
_entity.id
_entity.type
_entity.pdbx_description
1 polymer ?
#
loop_
_entity_poly.entity_id
_entity_poly.type
_entity_poly.pdbx_seq_one_letter_code
_entity_poly.pdbx_strand_id
1 'polypeptide(L)'
;KKPIRYCQVNVGDANGTGELQGIICGARNFHLGDHVVVALPGAELPGGFKIAARETYDHISNGMLCSAAELGFAEKSDGIITLGEEYGQYIGQDARKLIALADTVFDVNITPDRGYALSARGLTREIASAFNLEFADVAQDPSVAGIDVSGVPTPEGGLINIDLREETKAQRF
;
A
#
# COMPACT_ATOMS: atom_id res chain seq x y z
N LYS A 1 17.73 27.23 -10.46
CA LYS A 1 18.14 25.89 -10.00
C LYS A 1 17.08 25.40 -8.99
N LYS A 2 16.60 24.17 -9.16
CA LYS A 2 15.75 23.55 -8.14
C LYS A 2 16.58 23.35 -6.88
N PRO A 3 16.13 23.77 -5.68
CA PRO A 3 16.85 23.48 -4.45
C PRO A 3 16.84 21.97 -4.22
N ILE A 4 17.98 21.42 -3.90
CA ILE A 4 18.20 20.04 -3.48
C ILE A 4 18.64 20.04 -2.04
N ARG A 5 18.35 18.95 -1.33
CA ARG A 5 18.67 18.75 0.07
C ARG A 5 19.67 17.62 0.22
N TYR A 6 20.66 17.81 1.07
CA TYR A 6 21.51 16.74 1.57
C TYR A 6 20.93 16.26 2.90
N CYS A 7 20.46 15.03 2.95
CA CYS A 7 19.76 14.45 4.07
C CYS A 7 20.67 13.47 4.81
N GLN A 8 20.63 13.49 6.13
CA GLN A 8 21.21 12.46 6.98
C GLN A 8 20.06 11.55 7.41
N VAL A 9 20.06 10.31 6.93
CA VAL A 9 18.95 9.36 7.08
C VAL A 9 19.38 8.21 7.99
N ASN A 10 18.58 7.96 9.02
CA ASN A 10 18.78 6.80 9.89
C ASN A 10 18.22 5.55 9.18
N VAL A 11 19.09 4.64 8.83
CA VAL A 11 18.74 3.35 8.20
C VAL A 11 19.01 2.16 9.14
N GLY A 12 19.21 2.43 10.44
CA GLY A 12 19.62 1.42 11.40
C GLY A 12 20.88 0.70 10.94
N ASP A 13 20.94 -0.61 11.14
CA ASP A 13 22.09 -1.44 10.72
C ASP A 13 22.01 -1.89 9.24
N ALA A 14 21.01 -1.45 8.47
CA ALA A 14 20.82 -1.88 7.09
C ALA A 14 21.98 -1.52 6.16
N ASN A 15 22.77 -0.48 6.48
CA ASN A 15 23.99 -0.09 5.76
C ASN A 15 25.26 -0.81 6.23
N GLY A 16 25.14 -1.68 7.24
CA GLY A 16 26.26 -2.43 7.83
C GLY A 16 27.16 -1.64 8.77
N THR A 17 26.89 -0.34 8.98
CA THR A 17 27.71 0.53 9.86
C THR A 17 26.94 1.08 11.05
N GLY A 18 25.59 1.13 10.96
CA GLY A 18 24.73 1.78 11.95
C GLY A 18 24.84 3.31 11.94
N GLU A 19 25.63 3.90 11.05
CA GLU A 19 25.77 5.34 10.93
C GLU A 19 24.68 5.95 10.05
N LEU A 20 24.49 7.29 10.17
CA LEU A 20 23.54 7.99 9.33
C LEU A 20 23.97 7.96 7.86
N GLN A 21 23.02 7.70 6.99
CA GLN A 21 23.24 7.60 5.55
C GLN A 21 23.06 8.96 4.89
N GLY A 22 24.11 9.48 4.27
CA GLY A 22 24.05 10.71 3.50
C GLY A 22 23.34 10.48 2.16
N ILE A 23 22.24 11.18 1.89
CA ILE A 23 21.46 11.03 0.65
C ILE A 23 21.05 12.41 0.13
N ILE A 24 21.26 12.63 -1.19
CA ILE A 24 20.81 13.84 -1.88
C ILE A 24 19.41 13.60 -2.44
N CYS A 25 18.47 14.50 -2.11
CA CYS A 25 17.10 14.41 -2.57
C CYS A 25 16.58 15.75 -3.10
N GLY A 26 15.89 15.72 -4.25
CA GLY A 26 15.27 16.89 -4.87
C GLY A 26 13.77 17.04 -4.53
N ALA A 27 13.17 16.09 -3.80
CA ALA A 27 11.78 16.16 -3.38
C ALA A 27 11.58 17.22 -2.27
N ARG A 28 10.35 17.71 -2.15
CA ARG A 28 10.01 18.78 -1.20
C ARG A 28 8.91 18.39 -0.21
N ASN A 29 8.31 17.24 -0.41
CA ASN A 29 7.15 16.75 0.35
C ASN A 29 7.53 16.06 1.67
N PHE A 30 8.73 16.27 2.20
CA PHE A 30 9.18 15.67 3.45
C PHE A 30 9.91 16.69 4.34
N HIS A 31 9.93 16.41 5.64
CA HIS A 31 10.48 17.24 6.70
C HIS A 31 11.45 16.46 7.58
N LEU A 32 12.10 17.14 8.49
CA LEU A 32 12.94 16.50 9.50
C LEU A 32 12.05 15.67 10.45
N GLY A 33 12.43 14.42 10.64
CA GLY A 33 11.70 13.48 11.48
C GLY A 33 10.75 12.55 10.71
N ASP A 34 10.49 12.83 9.44
CA ASP A 34 9.64 11.95 8.61
C ASP A 34 10.30 10.58 8.38
N HIS A 35 9.48 9.54 8.39
CA HIS A 35 9.87 8.19 7.99
C HIS A 35 9.73 8.03 6.47
N VAL A 36 10.76 7.49 5.83
CA VAL A 36 10.84 7.43 4.37
C VAL A 36 11.34 6.08 3.90
N VAL A 37 11.05 5.73 2.66
CA VAL A 37 11.57 4.52 2.02
C VAL A 37 12.89 4.82 1.34
N VAL A 38 13.92 4.04 1.67
CA VAL A 38 15.30 4.22 1.18
C VAL A 38 15.74 3.03 0.36
N ALA A 39 16.29 3.28 -0.81
CA ALA A 39 17.04 2.30 -1.57
C ALA A 39 18.54 2.52 -1.33
N LEU A 40 19.21 1.56 -0.72
CA LEU A 40 20.65 1.59 -0.44
C LEU A 40 21.47 1.18 -1.68
N PRO A 41 22.76 1.51 -1.74
CA PRO A 41 23.65 1.04 -2.80
C PRO A 41 23.61 -0.49 -2.93
N GLY A 42 23.49 -0.99 -4.16
CA GLY A 42 23.29 -2.40 -4.48
C GLY A 42 21.82 -2.81 -4.65
N ALA A 43 20.86 -1.99 -4.24
CA ALA A 43 19.45 -2.24 -4.54
C ALA A 43 19.17 -2.11 -6.03
N GLU A 44 18.28 -2.95 -6.55
CA GLU A 44 17.77 -2.89 -7.92
C GLU A 44 16.27 -2.56 -7.87
N LEU A 45 15.91 -1.46 -8.52
CA LEU A 45 14.54 -0.99 -8.62
C LEU A 45 13.85 -1.53 -9.88
N PRO A 46 12.51 -1.48 -9.95
CA PRO A 46 11.76 -1.83 -11.15
C PRO A 46 12.34 -1.19 -12.41
N GLY A 47 12.38 -1.97 -13.51
CA GLY A 47 13.06 -1.54 -14.75
C GLY A 47 14.57 -1.75 -14.77
N GLY A 48 15.14 -2.43 -13.76
CA GLY A 48 16.57 -2.77 -13.71
C GLY A 48 17.47 -1.61 -13.28
N PHE A 49 16.92 -0.56 -12.69
CA PHE A 49 17.69 0.58 -12.23
C PHE A 49 18.47 0.25 -10.95
N LYS A 50 19.80 0.22 -11.06
CA LYS A 50 20.68 -0.12 -9.92
C LYS A 50 21.10 1.14 -9.17
N ILE A 51 20.93 1.08 -7.85
CA ILE A 51 21.36 2.14 -6.95
C ILE A 51 22.85 1.99 -6.65
N ALA A 52 23.58 3.07 -6.84
CA ALA A 52 25.00 3.17 -6.52
C ALA A 52 25.29 4.49 -5.81
N ALA A 53 26.37 4.52 -5.04
CA ALA A 53 26.88 5.77 -4.50
C ALA A 53 27.25 6.74 -5.64
N ARG A 54 26.85 8.00 -5.52
CA ARG A 54 27.12 9.05 -6.51
C ARG A 54 27.62 10.31 -5.85
N GLU A 55 28.68 10.87 -6.40
CA GLU A 55 29.11 12.21 -6.02
C GLU A 55 28.29 13.26 -6.78
N THR A 56 27.69 14.17 -6.04
CA THR A 56 26.85 15.24 -6.61
C THR A 56 26.97 16.46 -5.68
N TYR A 57 27.31 17.62 -6.23
CA TYR A 57 27.46 18.87 -5.48
C TYR A 57 28.42 18.75 -4.29
N ASP A 58 29.59 18.16 -4.48
CA ASP A 58 30.66 17.96 -3.48
C ASP A 58 30.21 17.08 -2.27
N HIS A 59 29.12 16.33 -2.43
CA HIS A 59 28.62 15.36 -1.46
C HIS A 59 28.44 13.99 -2.10
N ILE A 60 28.72 12.94 -1.34
CA ILE A 60 28.44 11.58 -1.76
C ILE A 60 27.02 11.23 -1.32
N SER A 61 26.16 10.93 -2.31
CA SER A 61 24.82 10.37 -2.05
C SER A 61 24.89 8.85 -2.04
N ASN A 62 24.76 8.25 -0.86
CA ASN A 62 24.82 6.81 -0.63
C ASN A 62 23.43 6.18 -0.63
N GLY A 63 22.69 6.30 -1.72
CA GLY A 63 21.35 5.77 -1.84
C GLY A 63 20.36 6.77 -2.41
N MET A 64 19.09 6.41 -2.35
CA MET A 64 17.99 7.21 -2.89
C MET A 64 16.77 7.12 -1.98
N LEU A 65 16.08 8.25 -1.74
CA LEU A 65 14.75 8.27 -1.15
C LEU A 65 13.75 7.96 -2.27
N CYS A 66 12.93 6.92 -2.06
CA CYS A 66 12.10 6.37 -3.13
C CYS A 66 10.73 7.04 -3.22
N SER A 67 10.27 7.26 -4.43
CA SER A 67 8.89 7.63 -4.76
C SER A 67 8.06 6.38 -5.11
N ALA A 68 6.73 6.52 -5.15
CA ALA A 68 5.84 5.45 -5.57
C ALA A 68 6.09 5.01 -7.02
N ALA A 69 6.43 5.94 -7.91
CA ALA A 69 6.74 5.63 -9.30
C ALA A 69 8.04 4.80 -9.44
N GLU A 70 9.08 5.13 -8.67
CA GLU A 70 10.34 4.38 -8.69
C GLU A 70 10.20 2.97 -8.14
N LEU A 71 9.25 2.74 -7.24
CA LEU A 71 8.92 1.42 -6.71
C LEU A 71 7.87 0.67 -7.54
N GLY A 72 7.35 1.26 -8.62
CA GLY A 72 6.37 0.63 -9.50
C GLY A 72 4.91 0.67 -9.01
N PHE A 73 4.60 1.44 -7.96
CA PHE A 73 3.23 1.59 -7.45
C PHE A 73 2.38 2.58 -8.25
N ALA A 74 3.01 3.49 -8.97
CA ALA A 74 2.33 4.51 -9.74
C ALA A 74 3.09 4.85 -11.02
N GLU A 75 2.38 5.35 -12.03
CA GLU A 75 3.03 5.84 -13.26
C GLU A 75 3.80 7.14 -13.04
N LYS A 76 3.35 7.97 -12.09
CA LYS A 76 3.95 9.26 -11.74
C LYS A 76 3.88 9.50 -10.24
N SER A 77 4.81 10.29 -9.74
CA SER A 77 4.86 10.72 -8.33
C SER A 77 5.30 12.17 -8.24
N ASP A 78 4.65 12.94 -7.37
CA ASP A 78 5.00 14.34 -7.09
C ASP A 78 6.06 14.50 -5.99
N GLY A 79 6.53 13.39 -5.41
CA GLY A 79 7.53 13.36 -4.34
C GLY A 79 7.89 11.95 -3.91
N ILE A 80 8.58 11.85 -2.80
CA ILE A 80 8.97 10.58 -2.18
C ILE A 80 7.83 10.01 -1.33
N ILE A 81 7.92 8.72 -0.99
CA ILE A 81 7.01 8.08 -0.03
C ILE A 81 7.38 8.54 1.38
N THR A 82 6.42 9.13 2.08
CA THR A 82 6.48 9.40 3.52
C THR A 82 5.52 8.47 4.25
N LEU A 83 5.99 7.89 5.35
CA LEU A 83 5.26 6.95 6.18
C LEU A 83 4.87 7.63 7.50
N GLY A 84 3.82 7.16 8.16
CA GLY A 84 3.36 7.68 9.43
C GLY A 84 4.34 7.40 10.59
N GLU A 85 4.09 8.03 11.75
CA GLU A 85 4.93 7.89 12.94
C GLU A 85 4.99 6.45 13.48
N GLU A 86 3.96 5.65 13.24
CA GLU A 86 3.87 4.23 13.61
C GLU A 86 4.97 3.37 12.98
N TYR A 87 5.57 3.84 11.88
CA TYR A 87 6.66 3.15 11.21
C TYR A 87 8.04 3.39 11.85
N GLY A 88 8.14 4.30 12.82
CA GLY A 88 9.40 4.60 13.51
C GLY A 88 10.04 3.38 14.20
N GLN A 89 9.24 2.41 14.64
CA GLN A 89 9.72 1.16 15.23
C GLN A 89 10.37 0.20 14.22
N TYR A 90 10.24 0.47 12.92
CA TYR A 90 10.73 -0.38 11.83
C TYR A 90 11.95 0.21 11.10
N ILE A 91 12.62 1.21 11.67
CA ILE A 91 13.82 1.81 11.08
C ILE A 91 14.87 0.71 10.81
N GLY A 92 15.41 0.70 9.59
CA GLY A 92 16.39 -0.28 9.13
C GLY A 92 15.81 -1.62 8.69
N GLN A 93 14.50 -1.81 8.75
CA GLN A 93 13.85 -3.02 8.27
C GLN A 93 13.53 -2.95 6.77
N ASP A 94 13.27 -4.11 6.19
CA ASP A 94 12.91 -4.23 4.77
C ASP A 94 11.53 -3.62 4.50
N ALA A 95 11.51 -2.44 3.88
CA ALA A 95 10.29 -1.70 3.57
C ALA A 95 9.33 -2.48 2.66
N ARG A 96 9.81 -3.41 1.83
CA ARG A 96 8.97 -4.22 0.93
C ARG A 96 7.90 -5.01 1.67
N LYS A 97 8.20 -5.45 2.89
CA LYS A 97 7.24 -6.16 3.74
C LYS A 97 6.26 -5.22 4.44
N LEU A 98 6.71 -4.01 4.74
CA LEU A 98 5.93 -3.03 5.49
C LEU A 98 4.89 -2.31 4.62
N ILE A 99 5.22 -2.05 3.36
CA ILE A 99 4.37 -1.31 2.43
C ILE A 99 3.75 -2.20 1.35
N ALA A 100 3.63 -3.51 1.63
CA ALA A 100 3.01 -4.50 0.75
C ALA A 100 3.59 -4.56 -0.69
N LEU A 101 4.89 -4.25 -0.86
CA LEU A 101 5.58 -4.41 -2.14
C LEU A 101 5.75 -5.86 -2.59
N ALA A 102 5.70 -6.79 -1.64
CA ALA A 102 5.81 -8.22 -1.88
C ALA A 102 4.41 -8.86 -1.80
N ASP A 103 3.48 -8.41 -2.63
CA ASP A 103 2.15 -8.98 -2.74
C ASP A 103 1.97 -9.71 -4.08
N THR A 104 1.02 -10.64 -4.11
CA THR A 104 0.64 -11.34 -5.33
C THR A 104 -0.73 -10.86 -5.76
N VAL A 105 -0.78 -10.14 -6.87
CA VAL A 105 -2.03 -9.64 -7.44
C VAL A 105 -2.51 -10.59 -8.52
N PHE A 106 -3.76 -11.03 -8.40
CA PHE A 106 -4.42 -11.85 -9.42
C PHE A 106 -5.41 -10.99 -10.19
N ASP A 107 -5.25 -10.93 -11.51
CA ASP A 107 -6.28 -10.40 -12.41
C ASP A 107 -7.19 -11.55 -12.84
N VAL A 108 -8.45 -11.51 -12.38
CA VAL A 108 -9.39 -12.62 -12.55
C VAL A 108 -10.51 -12.24 -13.50
N ASN A 109 -10.56 -12.91 -14.65
CA ASN A 109 -11.65 -12.77 -15.60
C ASN A 109 -12.83 -13.67 -15.21
N ILE A 110 -14.01 -13.07 -15.07
CA ILE A 110 -15.24 -13.78 -14.73
C ILE A 110 -16.11 -13.91 -15.99
N THR A 111 -16.52 -15.14 -16.29
CA THR A 111 -17.43 -15.41 -17.41
C THR A 111 -18.86 -14.91 -17.09
N PRO A 112 -19.65 -14.49 -18.10
CA PRO A 112 -20.98 -13.90 -17.88
C PRO A 112 -21.98 -14.81 -17.14
N ASP A 113 -21.80 -16.12 -17.20
CA ASP A 113 -22.63 -17.11 -16.50
C ASP A 113 -22.35 -17.22 -15.00
N ARG A 114 -21.25 -16.62 -14.53
CA ARG A 114 -20.82 -16.66 -13.13
C ARG A 114 -20.82 -15.30 -12.45
N GLY A 115 -21.83 -14.48 -12.71
CA GLY A 115 -21.93 -13.11 -12.19
C GLY A 115 -21.75 -12.98 -10.67
N TYR A 116 -22.11 -14.00 -9.89
CA TYR A 116 -21.88 -14.02 -8.44
C TYR A 116 -20.38 -13.95 -8.07
N ALA A 117 -19.48 -14.44 -8.93
CA ALA A 117 -18.05 -14.42 -8.69
C ALA A 117 -17.41 -13.04 -8.92
N LEU A 118 -18.18 -12.04 -9.38
CA LEU A 118 -17.76 -10.62 -9.40
C LEU A 118 -17.67 -10.00 -7.99
N SER A 119 -18.06 -10.71 -6.95
CA SER A 119 -17.89 -10.31 -5.57
C SER A 119 -16.77 -11.10 -4.89
N ALA A 120 -16.08 -10.48 -3.93
CA ALA A 120 -15.05 -11.15 -3.13
C ALA A 120 -15.60 -12.44 -2.48
N ARG A 121 -16.84 -12.41 -1.94
CA ARG A 121 -17.50 -13.56 -1.35
C ARG A 121 -17.72 -14.69 -2.35
N GLY A 122 -18.22 -14.37 -3.55
CA GLY A 122 -18.48 -15.36 -4.59
C GLY A 122 -17.18 -15.97 -5.13
N LEU A 123 -16.16 -15.14 -5.36
CA LEU A 123 -14.84 -15.58 -5.80
C LEU A 123 -14.16 -16.48 -4.74
N THR A 124 -14.19 -16.09 -3.48
CA THR A 124 -13.64 -16.91 -2.38
C THR A 124 -14.31 -18.29 -2.31
N ARG A 125 -15.63 -18.37 -2.51
CA ARG A 125 -16.35 -19.64 -2.54
C ARG A 125 -15.93 -20.53 -3.72
N GLU A 126 -15.70 -19.95 -4.90
CA GLU A 126 -15.18 -20.68 -6.05
C GLU A 126 -13.77 -21.21 -5.79
N ILE A 127 -12.90 -20.39 -5.24
CA ILE A 127 -11.53 -20.77 -4.87
C ILE A 127 -11.56 -21.89 -3.82
N ALA A 128 -12.34 -21.72 -2.76
CA ALA A 128 -12.47 -22.75 -1.72
C ALA A 128 -12.98 -24.08 -2.28
N SER A 129 -13.97 -24.05 -3.18
CA SER A 129 -14.47 -25.24 -3.85
C SER A 129 -13.42 -25.88 -4.77
N ALA A 130 -12.70 -25.08 -5.56
CA ALA A 130 -11.71 -25.57 -6.51
C ALA A 130 -10.51 -26.25 -5.84
N PHE A 131 -10.11 -25.73 -4.65
CA PHE A 131 -8.98 -26.24 -3.88
C PHE A 131 -9.38 -27.15 -2.71
N ASN A 132 -10.67 -27.49 -2.58
CA ASN A 132 -11.22 -28.28 -1.48
C ASN A 132 -10.86 -27.71 -0.09
N LEU A 133 -10.98 -26.38 0.04
CA LEU A 133 -10.75 -25.65 1.29
C LEU A 133 -12.08 -25.37 1.99
N GLU A 134 -12.03 -25.17 3.31
CA GLU A 134 -13.17 -24.70 4.07
C GLU A 134 -13.52 -23.26 3.68
N PHE A 135 -14.80 -23.00 3.42
CA PHE A 135 -15.31 -21.66 3.13
C PHE A 135 -15.89 -21.02 4.39
N ALA A 136 -15.15 -20.07 4.98
CA ALA A 136 -15.63 -19.23 6.05
C ALA A 136 -16.42 -18.04 5.47
N ASP A 137 -17.73 -18.06 5.61
CA ASP A 137 -18.60 -16.97 5.11
C ASP A 137 -18.62 -15.81 6.11
N VAL A 138 -17.80 -14.79 5.84
CA VAL A 138 -17.74 -13.57 6.68
C VAL A 138 -19.10 -12.91 6.86
N ALA A 139 -20.03 -13.09 5.91
CA ALA A 139 -21.38 -12.56 6.04
C ALA A 139 -22.22 -13.28 7.10
N GLN A 140 -21.79 -14.44 7.56
CA GLN A 140 -22.42 -15.20 8.64
C GLN A 140 -21.65 -15.10 9.97
N ASP A 141 -20.52 -14.40 9.97
CA ASP A 141 -19.74 -14.17 11.19
C ASP A 141 -20.51 -13.27 12.15
N PRO A 142 -20.79 -13.72 13.39
CA PRO A 142 -21.50 -12.92 14.39
C PRO A 142 -20.81 -11.59 14.71
N SER A 143 -19.49 -11.50 14.57
CA SER A 143 -18.74 -10.27 14.80
C SER A 143 -19.02 -9.19 13.74
N VAL A 144 -19.41 -9.60 12.53
CA VAL A 144 -19.78 -8.70 11.42
C VAL A 144 -21.27 -8.33 11.49
N ALA A 145 -22.12 -9.20 12.04
CA ALA A 145 -23.56 -8.97 12.18
C ALA A 145 -23.93 -7.83 13.15
N GLY A 146 -22.98 -7.40 13.99
CA GLY A 146 -23.13 -6.33 14.97
C GLY A 146 -22.54 -4.98 14.55
N ILE A 147 -22.19 -4.77 13.30
CA ILE A 147 -21.69 -3.45 12.85
C ILE A 147 -22.81 -2.43 13.02
N ASP A 148 -22.60 -1.47 13.92
CA ASP A 148 -23.49 -0.33 14.11
C ASP A 148 -23.41 0.62 12.92
N VAL A 149 -24.47 0.68 12.14
CA VAL A 149 -24.62 1.60 10.99
C VAL A 149 -25.45 2.83 11.33
N SER A 150 -25.84 3.03 12.59
CA SER A 150 -26.70 4.15 13.02
C SER A 150 -26.07 5.53 12.76
N GLY A 151 -24.73 5.60 12.69
CA GLY A 151 -23.99 6.81 12.37
C GLY A 151 -23.85 7.10 10.87
N VAL A 152 -24.33 6.21 9.99
CA VAL A 152 -24.28 6.44 8.54
C VAL A 152 -25.42 7.40 8.17
N PRO A 153 -25.15 8.60 7.64
CA PRO A 153 -26.21 9.55 7.28
C PRO A 153 -27.10 8.95 6.19
N THR A 154 -28.40 8.97 6.44
CA THR A 154 -29.39 8.62 5.41
C THR A 154 -29.34 9.69 4.32
N PRO A 155 -29.17 9.35 3.04
CA PRO A 155 -29.16 10.34 1.99
C PRO A 155 -30.53 11.06 1.92
N GLU A 156 -30.52 12.37 2.17
CA GLU A 156 -31.71 13.21 2.00
C GLU A 156 -31.92 13.50 0.50
N GLY A 157 -33.12 13.23 0.00
CA GLY A 157 -33.52 13.60 -1.35
C GLY A 157 -32.95 12.73 -2.48
N GLY A 158 -32.72 11.45 -2.25
CA GLY A 158 -32.29 10.51 -3.28
C GLY A 158 -33.30 10.37 -4.43
N LEU A 159 -32.81 10.25 -5.65
CA LEU A 159 -33.60 9.96 -6.86
C LEU A 159 -34.26 8.56 -6.83
N ILE A 160 -33.86 7.72 -5.90
CA ILE A 160 -34.35 6.34 -5.74
C ILE A 160 -34.95 6.20 -4.37
N ASN A 161 -36.23 5.83 -4.32
CA ASN A 161 -36.92 5.49 -3.09
C ASN A 161 -36.83 3.98 -2.88
N ILE A 162 -36.23 3.55 -1.75
CA ILE A 162 -36.08 2.13 -1.39
C ILE A 162 -37.16 1.81 -0.36
N ASP A 163 -38.13 0.98 -0.76
CA ASP A 163 -39.18 0.47 0.12
C ASP A 163 -38.86 -0.99 0.49
N LEU A 164 -38.45 -1.19 1.74
CA LEU A 164 -38.18 -2.52 2.29
C LEU A 164 -39.45 -3.09 2.86
N ARG A 165 -40.09 -4.04 2.17
CA ARG A 165 -41.27 -4.74 2.66
C ARG A 165 -40.86 -5.91 3.55
N GLU A 166 -41.51 -6.08 4.69
CA GLU A 166 -41.27 -7.17 5.62
C GLU A 166 -41.41 -8.57 4.99
N GLU A 167 -42.18 -8.67 3.92
CA GLU A 167 -42.45 -9.92 3.18
C GLU A 167 -41.26 -10.35 2.28
N THR A 168 -40.27 -9.51 2.13
CA THR A 168 -39.14 -9.83 1.22
C THR A 168 -38.23 -10.88 1.86
N LYS A 169 -37.93 -11.94 1.11
CA LYS A 169 -36.98 -12.98 1.53
C LYS A 169 -35.53 -12.56 1.23
N ALA A 170 -35.34 -11.47 0.51
CA ALA A 170 -34.03 -10.91 0.24
C ALA A 170 -33.58 -10.08 1.45
N GLN A 171 -32.69 -10.65 2.26
CA GLN A 171 -32.22 -10.01 3.49
C GLN A 171 -30.92 -9.20 3.31
N ARG A 172 -30.32 -9.26 2.13
CA ARG A 172 -29.06 -8.55 1.80
C ARG A 172 -29.05 -8.15 0.33
N PHE A 173 -28.57 -6.96 0.08
CA PHE A 173 -28.33 -6.40 -1.26
C PHE A 173 -26.85 -6.19 -1.50
#